data_724bdfb6fa3aa5495068d933f62dedc1
#
_entry.id   724bdfb6fa3aa5495068d933f62dedc1
#
_cell.length_a   1.000
_cell.length_b   1.000
_cell.length_c   1.000
_cell.angle_alpha   90.00
_cell.angle_beta   90.00
_cell.angle_gamma   90.00
#
_symmetry.space_group_name_H-M   'P 1'
#
loop_
_entity.id
_entity.type
_entity.pdbx_description
1 polymer ?
#
loop_
_entity_poly.entity_id
_entity_poly.type
_entity_poly.pdbx_seq_one_letter_code
_entity_poly.pdbx_strand_id
1 'polypeptide(L)'
;MNLSKYSFVLVLSTLLFACNSNEKEKENDDTSPLFTLMSHEQTNIRFNNVVVNQKDFNIFKYRNFYNGGGVAIGDINNDGLADIYMTANMGKNKLFLNLGDFKFKDISQSAGVEGHKPWSTGVTMVDVNNDGLLDIYVSNAGNMEGDNHDNDLYINNGDLTFTEKAKEFNLATSGFTTHATFFDYDKDGDLDAYILNNSNIPVSSLGFAHQRDVRAQDWDVPKLFRGVGDMLLRNDNGTFVEVSEEAGIYGSLIGFGLGVMISDVNGDLYPDI
;
A
#
# COMPACT_ATOMS: atom_id res chain seq x y z
N MET A 1 -9.97 70.53 54.80
CA MET A 1 -10.81 70.34 53.61
C MET A 1 -10.27 69.11 52.84
N ASN A 2 -11.03 68.03 52.86
CA ASN A 2 -10.53 66.66 52.52
C ASN A 2 -10.36 66.39 51.02
N LEU A 3 -9.13 66.43 50.53
CA LEU A 3 -8.74 66.04 49.17
C LEU A 3 -8.67 64.51 48.95
N SER A 4 -8.88 63.72 49.99
CA SER A 4 -8.76 62.25 49.96
C SER A 4 -9.97 61.52 49.33
N LYS A 5 -11.14 62.14 49.23
CA LYS A 5 -12.36 61.49 48.77
C LYS A 5 -12.53 61.50 47.22
N TYR A 6 -11.87 62.43 46.54
CA TYR A 6 -12.00 62.52 45.08
C TYR A 6 -10.97 61.70 44.31
N SER A 7 -9.83 61.33 44.93
CA SER A 7 -8.86 60.45 44.29
C SER A 7 -9.36 59.00 44.14
N PHE A 8 -10.23 58.55 45.04
CA PHE A 8 -10.74 57.16 44.99
C PHE A 8 -11.84 57.00 43.98
N VAL A 9 -12.60 58.04 43.66
CA VAL A 9 -13.64 58.00 42.62
C VAL A 9 -13.05 58.06 41.19
N LEU A 10 -11.92 58.75 41.02
CA LEU A 10 -11.24 58.88 39.75
C LEU A 10 -10.52 57.58 39.33
N VAL A 11 -9.99 56.80 40.30
CA VAL A 11 -9.35 55.51 40.03
C VAL A 11 -10.37 54.41 39.74
N LEU A 12 -11.58 54.50 40.35
CA LEU A 12 -12.63 53.52 40.10
C LEU A 12 -13.33 53.71 38.75
N SER A 13 -13.36 54.95 38.22
CA SER A 13 -13.93 55.23 36.89
C SER A 13 -13.04 54.85 35.73
N THR A 14 -11.71 54.75 35.91
CA THR A 14 -10.78 54.29 34.89
C THR A 14 -10.72 52.76 34.76
N LEU A 15 -11.19 52.01 35.78
CA LEU A 15 -11.26 50.56 35.73
C LEU A 15 -12.50 50.00 35.02
N LEU A 16 -13.50 50.86 34.67
CA LEU A 16 -14.72 50.42 33.97
C LEU A 16 -14.66 50.59 32.45
N PHE A 17 -13.56 51.14 31.90
CA PHE A 17 -13.39 51.29 30.46
C PHE A 17 -12.46 50.25 29.83
N ALA A 18 -11.96 49.25 30.56
CA ALA A 18 -10.97 48.30 30.10
C ALA A 18 -11.55 46.92 29.67
N CYS A 19 -12.86 46.82 29.40
CA CYS A 19 -13.43 45.57 28.87
C CYS A 19 -14.63 45.89 27.98
N ASN A 20 -14.36 46.37 26.78
CA ASN A 20 -15.32 46.19 25.67
C ASN A 20 -14.60 46.39 24.32
N SER A 21 -13.56 45.61 24.08
CA SER A 21 -13.18 45.26 22.72
C SER A 21 -13.96 44.00 22.31
N ASN A 22 -15.20 44.16 21.93
CA ASN A 22 -15.87 43.22 21.05
C ASN A 22 -15.24 43.39 19.66
N GLU A 23 -13.96 43.13 19.53
CA GLU A 23 -13.45 42.58 18.31
C GLU A 23 -14.04 41.15 18.23
N LYS A 24 -15.17 41.03 17.59
CA LYS A 24 -15.51 39.78 16.92
C LYS A 24 -14.34 39.55 16.01
N GLU A 25 -13.41 38.67 16.41
CA GLU A 25 -12.63 37.91 15.45
C GLU A 25 -13.68 37.40 14.49
N LYS A 26 -13.65 37.92 13.27
CA LYS A 26 -14.24 37.21 12.17
C LYS A 26 -13.47 35.91 12.12
N GLU A 27 -13.98 34.88 12.79
CA GLU A 27 -13.73 33.53 12.35
C GLU A 27 -13.97 33.57 10.85
N ASN A 28 -12.89 33.57 10.08
CA ASN A 28 -12.94 33.16 8.70
C ASN A 28 -13.37 31.70 8.77
N ASP A 29 -14.66 31.48 8.90
CA ASP A 29 -15.29 30.19 8.72
C ASP A 29 -15.21 29.91 7.20
N ASP A 30 -13.94 29.68 6.77
CA ASP A 30 -13.70 29.08 5.46
C ASP A 30 -14.15 27.62 5.56
N THR A 31 -15.47 27.46 5.54
CA THR A 31 -16.16 26.17 5.60
C THR A 31 -16.03 25.40 4.29
N SER A 32 -15.15 25.84 3.38
CA SER A 32 -14.86 25.04 2.20
C SER A 32 -14.22 23.73 2.66
N PRO A 33 -14.80 22.59 2.31
CA PRO A 33 -14.28 21.31 2.74
C PRO A 33 -12.89 21.11 2.17
N LEU A 34 -11.94 20.66 2.99
CA LEU A 34 -10.57 20.36 2.59
C LEU A 34 -10.52 19.29 1.49
N PHE A 35 -11.52 18.40 1.46
CA PHE A 35 -11.68 17.36 0.46
C PHE A 35 -13.10 17.38 -0.11
N THR A 36 -13.21 17.16 -1.41
CA THR A 36 -14.50 17.03 -2.09
C THR A 36 -14.64 15.63 -2.66
N LEU A 37 -15.73 14.94 -2.32
CA LEU A 37 -16.06 13.65 -2.90
C LEU A 37 -16.51 13.84 -4.35
N MET A 38 -15.74 13.30 -5.27
CA MET A 38 -16.06 13.34 -6.70
C MET A 38 -16.93 12.13 -7.08
N SER A 39 -17.99 12.39 -7.84
CA SER A 39 -18.86 11.31 -8.30
C SER A 39 -18.25 10.53 -9.45
N HIS A 40 -18.73 9.30 -9.66
CA HIS A 40 -18.30 8.49 -10.78
C HIS A 40 -18.74 9.05 -12.16
N GLU A 41 -19.77 9.90 -12.20
CA GLU A 41 -20.15 10.64 -13.41
C GLU A 41 -19.11 11.72 -13.78
N GLN A 42 -18.49 12.31 -12.78
CA GLN A 42 -17.43 13.30 -12.97
C GLN A 42 -16.11 12.64 -13.37
N THR A 43 -15.72 11.58 -12.65
CA THR A 43 -14.42 10.92 -12.82
C THR A 43 -14.41 9.84 -13.87
N ASN A 44 -15.56 9.26 -14.20
CA ASN A 44 -15.72 8.08 -15.02
C ASN A 44 -15.09 6.79 -14.41
N ILE A 45 -14.68 6.84 -13.14
CA ILE A 45 -14.19 5.65 -12.41
C ILE A 45 -15.39 4.88 -11.88
N ARG A 46 -15.54 3.62 -12.36
CA ARG A 46 -16.55 2.68 -11.88
C ARG A 46 -15.83 1.42 -11.42
N PHE A 47 -15.48 1.38 -10.15
CA PHE A 47 -14.81 0.26 -9.53
C PHE A 47 -15.50 -0.08 -8.20
N ASN A 48 -15.68 -1.38 -7.98
CA ASN A 48 -16.19 -1.89 -6.71
C ASN A 48 -15.53 -3.25 -6.42
N ASN A 49 -14.75 -3.29 -5.36
CA ASN A 49 -14.15 -4.54 -4.87
C ASN A 49 -15.20 -5.33 -4.08
N VAL A 50 -15.98 -6.15 -4.78
CA VAL A 50 -17.03 -6.96 -4.17
C VAL A 50 -16.46 -8.25 -3.62
N VAL A 51 -16.65 -8.48 -2.32
CA VAL A 51 -16.24 -9.70 -1.63
C VAL A 51 -17.47 -10.45 -1.15
N VAL A 52 -17.62 -11.71 -1.57
CA VAL A 52 -18.78 -12.54 -1.26
C VAL A 52 -18.35 -13.74 -0.41
N ASN A 53 -18.94 -13.87 0.78
CA ASN A 53 -18.72 -15.02 1.65
C ASN A 53 -19.15 -16.32 0.95
N GLN A 54 -18.25 -17.29 0.93
CA GLN A 54 -18.48 -18.64 0.44
C GLN A 54 -18.34 -19.65 1.59
N LYS A 55 -18.97 -20.82 1.45
CA LYS A 55 -18.89 -21.86 2.48
C LYS A 55 -17.44 -22.24 2.79
N ASP A 56 -16.61 -22.34 1.76
CA ASP A 56 -15.25 -22.84 1.85
C ASP A 56 -14.19 -21.72 1.82
N PHE A 57 -14.62 -20.46 1.57
CA PHE A 57 -13.75 -19.30 1.60
C PHE A 57 -14.44 -18.08 2.22
N ASN A 58 -14.06 -17.74 3.44
CA ASN A 58 -14.66 -16.69 4.28
C ASN A 58 -13.69 -16.25 5.37
N ILE A 59 -14.10 -15.29 6.22
CA ILE A 59 -13.28 -14.72 7.30
C ILE A 59 -12.78 -15.78 8.33
N PHE A 60 -13.50 -16.87 8.51
CA PHE A 60 -13.08 -17.92 9.44
C PHE A 60 -11.97 -18.82 8.86
N LYS A 61 -11.87 -18.86 7.54
CA LYS A 61 -10.84 -19.61 6.81
C LYS A 61 -9.63 -18.75 6.48
N TYR A 62 -9.89 -17.51 6.02
CA TYR A 62 -8.87 -16.55 5.63
C TYR A 62 -9.06 -15.24 6.41
N ARG A 63 -8.13 -14.96 7.32
CA ARG A 63 -8.21 -13.82 8.24
C ARG A 63 -8.30 -12.47 7.52
N ASN A 64 -7.60 -12.34 6.41
CA ASN A 64 -7.52 -11.09 5.65
C ASN A 64 -8.67 -10.92 4.64
N PHE A 65 -9.76 -11.70 4.81
CA PHE A 65 -10.89 -11.73 3.90
C PHE A 65 -11.53 -10.36 3.64
N TYR A 66 -11.46 -9.43 4.59
CA TYR A 66 -12.02 -8.09 4.49
C TYR A 66 -10.96 -6.97 4.45
N ASN A 67 -9.69 -7.29 4.21
CA ASN A 67 -8.64 -6.27 4.18
C ASN A 67 -8.73 -5.37 2.95
N GLY A 68 -9.47 -5.78 1.91
CA GLY A 68 -9.60 -5.00 0.68
C GLY A 68 -8.49 -5.26 -0.32
N GLY A 69 -8.45 -4.43 -1.35
CA GLY A 69 -7.41 -4.40 -2.37
C GLY A 69 -6.48 -3.19 -2.21
N GLY A 70 -5.48 -3.11 -3.05
CA GLY A 70 -4.51 -2.02 -3.13
C GLY A 70 -4.89 -0.97 -4.17
N VAL A 71 -4.27 0.19 -4.05
CA VAL A 71 -4.32 1.28 -5.03
C VAL A 71 -2.90 1.78 -5.25
N ALA A 72 -2.48 1.87 -6.50
CA ALA A 72 -1.25 2.53 -6.90
C ALA A 72 -1.56 3.72 -7.81
N ILE A 73 -0.76 4.76 -7.70
CA ILE A 73 -0.88 6.00 -8.47
C ILE A 73 0.48 6.29 -9.09
N GLY A 74 0.50 6.52 -10.41
CA GLY A 74 1.72 6.84 -11.14
C GLY A 74 1.39 7.25 -12.58
N ASP A 75 2.32 7.93 -13.23
CA ASP A 75 2.21 8.33 -14.63
C ASP A 75 2.81 7.23 -15.51
N ILE A 76 1.96 6.38 -16.10
CA ILE A 76 2.41 5.20 -16.87
C ILE A 76 2.82 5.50 -18.30
N ASN A 77 2.52 6.70 -18.79
CA ASN A 77 2.78 7.08 -20.18
C ASN A 77 3.64 8.35 -20.30
N ASN A 78 4.14 8.87 -19.17
CA ASN A 78 4.97 10.08 -19.07
C ASN A 78 4.32 11.35 -19.67
N ASP A 79 2.97 11.48 -19.52
CA ASP A 79 2.24 12.66 -19.99
C ASP A 79 2.07 13.75 -18.92
N GLY A 80 2.56 13.52 -17.70
CA GLY A 80 2.49 14.40 -16.55
C GLY A 80 1.18 14.29 -15.74
N LEU A 81 0.32 13.33 -16.06
CA LEU A 81 -0.93 13.06 -15.36
C LEU A 81 -0.84 11.73 -14.62
N ALA A 82 -1.22 11.71 -13.36
CA ALA A 82 -1.17 10.49 -12.56
C ALA A 82 -2.35 9.55 -12.89
N ASP A 83 -2.05 8.32 -13.27
CA ASP A 83 -2.96 7.22 -13.52
C ASP A 83 -3.23 6.42 -12.26
N ILE A 84 -4.25 5.57 -12.26
CA ILE A 84 -4.67 4.82 -11.09
C ILE A 84 -4.82 3.34 -11.42
N TYR A 85 -4.13 2.49 -10.67
CA TYR A 85 -4.38 1.04 -10.70
C TYR A 85 -5.03 0.59 -9.40
N MET A 86 -6.08 -0.22 -9.50
CA MET A 86 -6.83 -0.76 -8.37
C MET A 86 -6.91 -2.28 -8.44
N THR A 87 -6.57 -2.96 -7.36
CA THR A 87 -6.68 -4.43 -7.28
C THR A 87 -8.03 -4.86 -6.69
N ALA A 88 -8.48 -6.03 -7.08
CA ALA A 88 -9.72 -6.63 -6.61
C ALA A 88 -9.50 -8.05 -6.08
N ASN A 89 -10.13 -8.37 -4.93
CA ASN A 89 -9.98 -9.69 -4.30
C ASN A 89 -10.71 -10.81 -5.07
N MET A 90 -11.95 -10.58 -5.48
CA MET A 90 -12.78 -11.56 -6.20
C MET A 90 -13.16 -11.11 -7.61
N GLY A 91 -12.66 -9.95 -8.03
CA GLY A 91 -12.94 -9.36 -9.33
C GLY A 91 -11.68 -9.21 -10.18
N LYS A 92 -11.81 -8.45 -11.24
CA LYS A 92 -10.69 -8.05 -12.10
C LYS A 92 -10.09 -6.75 -11.61
N ASN A 93 -8.78 -6.66 -11.67
CA ASN A 93 -8.04 -5.42 -11.41
C ASN A 93 -8.36 -4.37 -12.47
N LYS A 94 -8.17 -3.10 -12.14
CA LYS A 94 -8.50 -1.99 -13.02
C LYS A 94 -7.37 -0.98 -13.14
N LEU A 95 -7.09 -0.59 -14.39
CA LEU A 95 -6.17 0.50 -14.74
C LEU A 95 -6.96 1.63 -15.37
N PHE A 96 -6.90 2.80 -14.76
CA PHE A 96 -7.58 4.01 -15.19
C PHE A 96 -6.57 5.04 -15.67
N LEU A 97 -6.55 5.28 -16.98
CA LEU A 97 -5.76 6.32 -17.62
C LEU A 97 -6.37 7.68 -17.33
N ASN A 98 -5.57 8.61 -16.84
CA ASN A 98 -5.98 9.99 -16.58
C ASN A 98 -6.02 10.81 -17.89
N LEU A 99 -7.14 11.46 -18.15
CA LEU A 99 -7.34 12.30 -19.34
C LEU A 99 -7.30 13.81 -19.01
N GLY A 100 -6.87 14.17 -17.80
CA GLY A 100 -6.97 15.52 -17.26
C GLY A 100 -8.32 15.84 -16.63
N ASP A 101 -8.40 16.94 -15.88
CA ASP A 101 -9.62 17.42 -15.21
C ASP A 101 -10.35 16.36 -14.37
N PHE A 102 -9.60 15.45 -13.74
CA PHE A 102 -10.13 14.28 -12.99
C PHE A 102 -11.05 13.38 -13.81
N LYS A 103 -10.83 13.26 -15.10
CA LYS A 103 -11.52 12.31 -15.97
C LYS A 103 -10.62 11.15 -16.31
N PHE A 104 -11.15 9.95 -16.18
CA PHE A 104 -10.38 8.72 -16.38
C PHE A 104 -11.04 7.82 -17.44
N LYS A 105 -10.21 6.99 -18.06
CA LYS A 105 -10.63 5.95 -18.99
C LYS A 105 -10.14 4.60 -18.49
N ASP A 106 -11.06 3.64 -18.33
CA ASP A 106 -10.69 2.25 -18.06
C ASP A 106 -10.00 1.65 -19.30
N ILE A 107 -8.72 1.33 -19.17
CA ILE A 107 -7.90 0.69 -20.21
C ILE A 107 -7.46 -0.73 -19.82
N SER A 108 -7.93 -1.26 -18.69
CA SER A 108 -7.48 -2.51 -18.08
C SER A 108 -7.40 -3.68 -19.06
N GLN A 109 -8.46 -3.86 -19.86
CA GLN A 109 -8.53 -4.95 -20.83
C GLN A 109 -7.58 -4.74 -22.00
N SER A 110 -7.54 -3.54 -22.58
CA SER A 110 -6.64 -3.23 -23.70
C SER A 110 -5.19 -3.22 -23.30
N ALA A 111 -4.89 -2.83 -22.05
CA ALA A 111 -3.55 -2.84 -21.47
C ALA A 111 -3.09 -4.26 -21.08
N GLY A 112 -4.00 -5.22 -20.94
CA GLY A 112 -3.65 -6.60 -20.57
C GLY A 112 -3.37 -6.81 -19.09
N VAL A 113 -3.87 -5.92 -18.19
CA VAL A 113 -3.49 -5.90 -16.76
C VAL A 113 -4.66 -6.22 -15.82
N GLU A 114 -5.73 -6.84 -16.30
CA GLU A 114 -6.88 -7.18 -15.44
C GLU A 114 -6.58 -8.24 -14.38
N GLY A 115 -5.45 -8.93 -14.48
CA GLY A 115 -5.11 -10.08 -13.63
C GLY A 115 -5.95 -11.32 -13.97
N HIS A 116 -5.47 -12.47 -13.58
CA HIS A 116 -6.21 -13.74 -13.71
C HIS A 116 -6.05 -14.61 -12.48
N LYS A 117 -5.34 -14.11 -11.48
CA LYS A 117 -5.15 -14.81 -10.22
C LYS A 117 -6.20 -14.37 -9.21
N PRO A 118 -6.67 -15.27 -8.36
CA PRO A 118 -7.61 -14.90 -7.31
C PRO A 118 -6.90 -14.10 -6.23
N TRP A 119 -7.64 -13.17 -5.66
CA TRP A 119 -7.27 -12.44 -4.46
C TRP A 119 -6.04 -11.54 -4.60
N SER A 120 -6.08 -10.65 -5.58
CA SER A 120 -5.10 -9.56 -5.65
C SER A 120 -5.25 -8.64 -4.43
N THR A 121 -4.12 -8.24 -3.84
CA THR A 121 -4.01 -7.48 -2.60
C THR A 121 -3.31 -6.14 -2.85
N GLY A 122 -2.05 -6.00 -2.45
CA GLY A 122 -1.26 -4.80 -2.71
C GLY A 122 -0.90 -4.62 -4.17
N VAL A 123 -0.51 -3.40 -4.53
CA VAL A 123 0.03 -3.06 -5.84
C VAL A 123 1.04 -1.94 -5.71
N THR A 124 2.11 -2.02 -6.49
CA THR A 124 3.16 -0.99 -6.57
C THR A 124 3.44 -0.66 -8.03
N MET A 125 3.48 0.63 -8.36
CA MET A 125 4.02 1.11 -9.63
C MET A 125 5.48 1.45 -9.43
N VAL A 126 6.35 0.90 -10.27
CA VAL A 126 7.81 0.97 -10.13
C VAL A 126 8.46 0.78 -11.50
N ASP A 127 9.52 1.50 -11.79
CA ASP A 127 10.39 1.23 -12.95
C ASP A 127 11.40 0.16 -12.53
N VAL A 128 11.06 -1.12 -12.76
CA VAL A 128 11.84 -2.26 -12.25
C VAL A 128 13.05 -2.59 -13.13
N ASN A 129 13.02 -2.16 -14.38
CA ASN A 129 14.05 -2.43 -15.39
C ASN A 129 14.86 -1.19 -15.78
N ASN A 130 14.57 -0.04 -15.13
CA ASN A 130 15.25 1.25 -15.34
C ASN A 130 15.17 1.76 -16.79
N ASP A 131 14.01 1.56 -17.44
CA ASP A 131 13.74 2.03 -18.81
C ASP A 131 13.02 3.39 -18.86
N GLY A 132 12.67 3.96 -17.70
CA GLY A 132 11.99 5.24 -17.54
C GLY A 132 10.47 5.15 -17.62
N LEU A 133 9.90 3.95 -17.68
CA LEU A 133 8.47 3.71 -17.66
C LEU A 133 8.06 3.01 -16.35
N LEU A 134 6.89 3.34 -15.82
CA LEU A 134 6.38 2.64 -14.64
C LEU A 134 5.76 1.30 -15.01
N ASP A 135 6.31 0.24 -14.43
CA ASP A 135 5.76 -1.11 -14.43
C ASP A 135 4.76 -1.28 -13.28
N ILE A 136 4.02 -2.39 -13.27
CA ILE A 136 3.01 -2.66 -12.23
C ILE A 136 3.29 -4.02 -11.60
N TYR A 137 3.65 -4.01 -10.30
CA TYR A 137 3.76 -5.22 -9.50
C TYR A 137 2.51 -5.44 -8.68
N VAL A 138 1.86 -6.61 -8.84
CA VAL A 138 0.62 -6.97 -8.16
C VAL A 138 0.87 -8.13 -7.22
N SER A 139 0.62 -7.87 -5.94
CA SER A 139 0.64 -8.89 -4.89
C SER A 139 -0.63 -9.73 -4.94
N ASN A 140 -0.48 -11.05 -4.84
CA ASN A 140 -1.59 -12.01 -4.84
C ASN A 140 -1.52 -12.89 -3.61
N ALA A 141 -2.67 -13.16 -2.97
CA ALA A 141 -2.77 -14.06 -1.85
C ALA A 141 -3.43 -15.41 -2.22
N GLY A 142 -4.01 -15.50 -3.42
CA GLY A 142 -4.68 -16.71 -3.89
C GLY A 142 -5.84 -17.15 -3.02
N ASN A 143 -6.27 -18.40 -3.16
CA ASN A 143 -7.23 -19.02 -2.25
C ASN A 143 -6.54 -20.01 -1.31
N MET A 144 -7.24 -20.42 -0.22
CA MET A 144 -6.70 -21.29 0.82
C MET A 144 -6.27 -22.68 0.33
N GLU A 145 -6.89 -23.18 -0.71
CA GLU A 145 -6.67 -24.51 -1.28
C GLU A 145 -5.94 -24.43 -2.60
N GLY A 146 -5.78 -23.19 -3.12
CA GLY A 146 -5.19 -22.97 -4.42
C GLY A 146 -3.68 -22.88 -4.35
N ASP A 147 -3.12 -23.17 -5.47
CA ASP A 147 -1.72 -23.15 -5.80
C ASP A 147 -1.35 -21.88 -6.60
N ASN A 148 -2.31 -20.98 -6.82
CA ASN A 148 -2.16 -19.82 -7.69
C ASN A 148 -1.93 -18.55 -6.86
N HIS A 149 -0.83 -18.52 -6.10
CA HIS A 149 -0.43 -17.42 -5.22
C HIS A 149 0.69 -16.55 -5.80
N ASP A 150 1.21 -16.91 -6.98
CA ASP A 150 2.31 -16.17 -7.57
C ASP A 150 1.92 -14.70 -7.79
N ASN A 151 2.83 -13.79 -7.47
CA ASN A 151 2.65 -12.39 -7.78
C ASN A 151 2.82 -12.13 -9.28
N ASP A 152 2.24 -11.05 -9.78
CA ASP A 152 2.35 -10.63 -11.17
C ASP A 152 3.25 -9.41 -11.30
N LEU A 153 4.04 -9.36 -12.38
CA LEU A 153 4.79 -8.18 -12.81
C LEU A 153 4.42 -7.86 -14.26
N TYR A 154 3.79 -6.75 -14.46
CA TYR A 154 3.41 -6.24 -15.76
C TYR A 154 4.43 -5.19 -16.21
N ILE A 155 5.31 -5.55 -17.15
CA ILE A 155 6.29 -4.65 -17.77
C ILE A 155 5.59 -3.77 -18.79
N ASN A 156 5.81 -2.47 -18.69
CA ASN A 156 5.25 -1.46 -19.57
C ASN A 156 5.92 -1.49 -20.95
N ASN A 157 5.14 -1.65 -22.01
CA ASN A 157 5.67 -1.69 -23.38
C ASN A 157 5.81 -0.30 -24.03
N GLY A 158 5.43 0.80 -23.31
CA GLY A 158 5.49 2.17 -23.81
C GLY A 158 4.37 2.58 -24.76
N ASP A 159 3.38 1.72 -24.97
CA ASP A 159 2.24 1.94 -25.88
C ASP A 159 0.87 1.77 -25.21
N LEU A 160 0.82 1.93 -23.88
CA LEU A 160 -0.34 1.66 -23.02
C LEU A 160 -0.73 0.16 -22.96
N THR A 161 0.15 -0.74 -23.35
CA THR A 161 0.03 -2.16 -23.11
C THR A 161 1.13 -2.66 -22.20
N PHE A 162 0.91 -3.81 -21.57
CA PHE A 162 1.86 -4.41 -20.64
C PHE A 162 2.03 -5.90 -20.95
N THR A 163 3.21 -6.42 -20.58
CA THR A 163 3.53 -7.85 -20.71
C THR A 163 3.84 -8.44 -19.34
N GLU A 164 3.14 -9.51 -18.94
CA GLU A 164 3.40 -10.20 -17.66
C GLU A 164 4.74 -10.94 -17.74
N LYS A 165 5.68 -10.66 -16.83
CA LYS A 165 7.06 -11.15 -16.80
C LYS A 165 7.57 -11.52 -15.41
N ALA A 166 6.73 -11.70 -14.41
CA ALA A 166 7.18 -11.97 -13.04
C ALA A 166 8.14 -13.18 -12.96
N LYS A 167 7.89 -14.22 -13.75
CA LYS A 167 8.76 -15.41 -13.80
C LYS A 167 10.13 -15.13 -14.43
N GLU A 168 10.17 -14.26 -15.43
CA GLU A 168 11.41 -13.88 -16.13
C GLU A 168 12.34 -13.12 -15.20
N PHE A 169 11.77 -12.28 -14.33
CA PHE A 169 12.51 -11.49 -13.33
C PHE A 169 12.72 -12.22 -11.99
N ASN A 170 12.25 -13.45 -11.81
CA ASN A 170 12.20 -14.16 -10.52
C ASN A 170 11.37 -13.43 -9.43
N LEU A 171 10.40 -12.62 -9.84
CA LEU A 171 9.47 -11.90 -8.96
C LEU A 171 8.11 -12.61 -8.81
N ALA A 172 7.91 -13.76 -9.46
CA ALA A 172 6.73 -14.61 -9.29
C ALA A 172 6.79 -15.39 -7.96
N THR A 173 7.04 -14.65 -6.86
CA THR A 173 7.07 -15.27 -5.53
C THR A 173 5.68 -15.73 -5.12
N SER A 174 5.62 -16.88 -4.45
CA SER A 174 4.37 -17.51 -4.05
C SER A 174 4.21 -17.44 -2.54
N GLY A 175 3.15 -16.79 -2.08
CA GLY A 175 2.85 -16.63 -0.65
C GLY A 175 1.45 -16.05 -0.46
N PHE A 176 1.14 -15.65 0.78
CA PHE A 176 -0.04 -14.82 1.05
C PHE A 176 0.39 -13.36 1.04
N THR A 177 0.86 -12.90 -0.13
CA THR A 177 1.45 -11.58 -0.26
C THR A 177 0.41 -10.50 -0.05
N THR A 178 0.71 -9.54 0.83
CA THR A 178 -0.17 -8.41 1.12
C THR A 178 0.31 -7.12 0.47
N HIS A 179 1.61 -6.95 0.36
CA HIS A 179 2.23 -5.78 -0.26
C HIS A 179 3.65 -6.08 -0.71
N ALA A 180 4.20 -5.22 -1.57
CA ALA A 180 5.62 -5.19 -1.92
C ALA A 180 6.09 -3.76 -2.03
N THR A 181 7.35 -3.51 -1.70
CA THR A 181 8.00 -2.22 -1.91
C THR A 181 9.33 -2.42 -2.61
N PHE A 182 9.74 -1.41 -3.37
CA PHE A 182 10.98 -1.44 -4.13
C PHE A 182 11.87 -0.28 -3.70
N PHE A 183 13.15 -0.55 -3.52
CA PHE A 183 14.14 0.41 -3.07
C PHE A 183 15.54 -0.13 -3.32
N ASP A 184 16.51 0.72 -3.46
CA ASP A 184 17.94 0.36 -3.64
C ASP A 184 18.53 0.04 -2.25
N TYR A 185 18.55 -1.25 -1.89
CA TYR A 185 18.93 -1.69 -0.54
C TYR A 185 20.46 -1.75 -0.35
N ASP A 186 21.21 -2.08 -1.40
CA ASP A 186 22.66 -2.22 -1.35
C ASP A 186 23.42 -1.06 -2.02
N LYS A 187 22.70 -0.10 -2.56
CA LYS A 187 23.21 1.14 -3.17
C LYS A 187 24.00 0.91 -4.46
N ASP A 188 23.61 -0.06 -5.22
CA ASP A 188 24.21 -0.32 -6.52
C ASP A 188 23.55 0.44 -7.67
N GLY A 189 22.40 1.07 -7.42
CA GLY A 189 21.68 1.98 -8.31
C GLY A 189 20.52 1.33 -9.04
N ASP A 190 20.22 0.05 -8.80
CA ASP A 190 18.98 -0.58 -9.24
C ASP A 190 17.99 -0.80 -8.06
N LEU A 191 16.76 -1.17 -8.35
CA LEU A 191 15.73 -1.33 -7.32
C LEU A 191 15.59 -2.80 -6.94
N ASP A 192 15.75 -3.06 -5.65
CA ASP A 192 15.48 -4.32 -4.97
C ASP A 192 14.02 -4.41 -4.54
N ALA A 193 13.57 -5.59 -4.12
CA ALA A 193 12.18 -5.81 -3.72
C ALA A 193 12.08 -6.41 -2.32
N TYR A 194 11.26 -5.79 -1.45
CA TYR A 194 10.81 -6.40 -0.22
C TYR A 194 9.37 -6.87 -0.37
N ILE A 195 9.16 -8.17 -0.21
CA ILE A 195 7.85 -8.82 -0.37
C ILE A 195 7.30 -9.13 1.01
N LEU A 196 6.20 -8.48 1.34
CA LEU A 196 5.51 -8.65 2.62
C LEU A 196 4.45 -9.72 2.53
N ASN A 197 4.66 -10.83 3.24
CA ASN A 197 3.74 -11.95 3.29
C ASN A 197 2.95 -11.99 4.60
N ASN A 198 1.75 -12.52 4.53
CA ASN A 198 0.90 -12.73 5.70
C ASN A 198 0.81 -14.23 6.03
N SER A 199 0.57 -14.51 7.31
CA SER A 199 0.40 -15.88 7.75
C SER A 199 -1.00 -16.41 7.42
N ASN A 200 -1.04 -17.60 6.86
CA ASN A 200 -2.26 -18.39 6.69
C ASN A 200 -2.64 -19.19 7.98
N ILE A 201 -1.81 -19.13 9.02
CA ILE A 201 -2.02 -19.90 10.22
C ILE A 201 -3.23 -19.36 11.00
N PRO A 202 -4.23 -20.19 11.36
CA PRO A 202 -5.37 -19.75 12.14
C PRO A 202 -4.96 -19.20 13.53
N VAL A 203 -5.72 -18.23 14.05
CA VAL A 203 -5.45 -17.62 15.38
C VAL A 203 -5.35 -18.64 16.50
N SER A 204 -6.08 -19.74 16.40
CA SER A 204 -6.01 -20.87 17.37
C SER A 204 -4.62 -21.50 17.46
N SER A 205 -3.78 -21.29 16.46
CA SER A 205 -2.40 -21.81 16.41
C SER A 205 -1.39 -20.92 17.11
N LEU A 206 -1.78 -19.77 17.68
CA LEU A 206 -0.90 -18.86 18.43
C LEU A 206 -0.32 -19.48 19.72
N GLY A 207 -0.79 -20.67 20.12
CA GLY A 207 -0.18 -21.47 21.17
C GLY A 207 1.26 -21.93 20.90
N PHE A 208 1.72 -21.82 19.66
CA PHE A 208 3.09 -22.12 19.22
C PHE A 208 4.07 -20.95 19.45
N ALA A 209 3.90 -20.19 20.52
CA ALA A 209 4.74 -19.04 20.82
C ALA A 209 6.26 -19.36 20.86
N HIS A 210 6.61 -20.60 21.23
CA HIS A 210 7.99 -21.09 21.25
C HIS A 210 8.58 -21.39 19.85
N GLN A 211 7.76 -21.35 18.79
CA GLN A 211 8.19 -21.58 17.41
C GLN A 211 8.21 -20.27 16.59
N ARG A 212 8.00 -19.12 17.23
CA ARG A 212 8.02 -17.82 16.52
C ARG A 212 9.37 -17.51 15.90
N ASP A 213 10.43 -18.09 16.46
CA ASP A 213 11.79 -17.93 16.01
C ASP A 213 12.20 -18.95 14.92
N VAL A 214 11.24 -19.68 14.35
CA VAL A 214 11.49 -20.63 13.27
C VAL A 214 11.15 -19.98 11.94
N ARG A 215 12.07 -20.05 10.97
CA ARG A 215 11.83 -19.55 9.60
C ARG A 215 10.71 -20.35 8.93
N ALA A 216 9.99 -19.72 8.01
CA ALA A 216 8.84 -20.33 7.34
C ALA A 216 9.18 -21.69 6.69
N GLN A 217 10.35 -21.82 6.05
CA GLN A 217 10.81 -23.03 5.41
C GLN A 217 11.10 -24.18 6.40
N ASP A 218 11.43 -23.87 7.65
CA ASP A 218 11.86 -24.82 8.67
C ASP A 218 10.71 -25.36 9.53
N TRP A 219 9.49 -24.86 9.29
CA TRP A 219 8.31 -25.35 10.00
C TRP A 219 7.88 -26.73 9.51
N ASP A 220 7.70 -27.66 10.43
CA ASP A 220 7.14 -28.99 10.16
C ASP A 220 5.60 -28.94 10.09
N VAL A 221 5.10 -28.29 9.06
CA VAL A 221 3.66 -28.19 8.74
C VAL A 221 3.42 -28.55 7.29
N PRO A 222 2.21 -29.02 6.93
CA PRO A 222 1.87 -29.25 5.53
C PRO A 222 2.16 -28.03 4.65
N LYS A 223 2.65 -28.26 3.44
CA LYS A 223 3.03 -27.20 2.48
C LYS A 223 1.91 -26.16 2.27
N LEU A 224 0.65 -26.60 2.33
CA LEU A 224 -0.53 -25.73 2.26
C LEU A 224 -0.55 -24.63 3.33
N PHE A 225 0.03 -24.90 4.51
CA PHE A 225 0.09 -23.96 5.63
C PHE A 225 1.43 -23.23 5.71
N ARG A 226 2.40 -23.59 4.87
CA ARG A 226 3.65 -22.87 4.73
C ARG A 226 3.40 -21.67 3.83
N GLY A 227 2.89 -20.59 4.39
CA GLY A 227 3.14 -19.30 3.76
C GLY A 227 4.66 -19.13 3.60
N VAL A 228 5.11 -18.40 2.63
CA VAL A 228 6.50 -17.93 2.61
C VAL A 228 6.55 -16.77 3.59
N GLY A 229 7.58 -16.68 4.43
CA GLY A 229 7.83 -15.48 5.26
C GLY A 229 8.10 -14.26 4.38
N ASP A 230 8.32 -13.11 5.02
CA ASP A 230 8.75 -11.93 4.30
C ASP A 230 10.09 -12.17 3.60
N MET A 231 10.27 -11.57 2.44
CA MET A 231 11.42 -11.81 1.58
C MET A 231 12.07 -10.49 1.15
N LEU A 232 13.40 -10.43 1.19
CA LEU A 232 14.19 -9.42 0.50
C LEU A 232 14.81 -10.06 -0.74
N LEU A 233 14.55 -9.49 -1.89
CA LEU A 233 15.04 -9.94 -3.19
C LEU A 233 15.94 -8.86 -3.75
N ARG A 234 17.23 -9.17 -3.89
CA ARG A 234 18.22 -8.29 -4.51
C ARG A 234 18.13 -8.40 -6.03
N ASN A 235 18.17 -7.27 -6.70
CA ASN A 235 18.18 -7.21 -8.16
C ASN A 235 19.62 -7.30 -8.68
N ASP A 236 19.97 -8.41 -9.29
CA ASP A 236 21.26 -8.59 -9.95
C ASP A 236 21.10 -8.34 -11.46
N ASN A 237 21.06 -7.06 -11.88
CA ASN A 237 20.89 -6.65 -13.29
C ASN A 237 19.64 -7.23 -13.97
N GLY A 238 18.47 -7.09 -13.35
CA GLY A 238 17.19 -7.56 -13.88
C GLY A 238 16.84 -8.99 -13.49
N THR A 239 17.64 -9.65 -12.65
CA THR A 239 17.35 -10.96 -12.10
C THR A 239 17.30 -10.87 -10.58
N PHE A 240 16.12 -11.06 -9.99
CA PHE A 240 15.95 -10.97 -8.55
C PHE A 240 16.39 -12.25 -7.84
N VAL A 241 17.21 -12.09 -6.80
CA VAL A 241 17.79 -13.16 -6.00
C VAL A 241 17.39 -12.99 -4.53
N GLU A 242 16.86 -14.03 -3.91
CA GLU A 242 16.46 -13.99 -2.50
C GLU A 242 17.69 -13.94 -1.58
N VAL A 243 17.79 -12.87 -0.79
CA VAL A 243 18.90 -12.58 0.13
C VAL A 243 18.44 -12.35 1.58
N SER A 244 17.21 -12.73 1.92
CA SER A 244 16.61 -12.46 3.21
C SER A 244 17.45 -12.93 4.40
N GLU A 245 18.05 -14.12 4.32
CA GLU A 245 18.87 -14.68 5.39
C GLU A 245 20.18 -13.89 5.54
N GLU A 246 20.84 -13.55 4.44
CA GLU A 246 22.06 -12.77 4.40
C GLU A 246 21.86 -11.35 4.96
N ALA A 247 20.73 -10.72 4.59
CA ALA A 247 20.35 -9.39 5.06
C ALA A 247 19.78 -9.37 6.49
N GLY A 248 19.62 -10.53 7.15
CA GLY A 248 19.07 -10.62 8.50
C GLY A 248 17.56 -10.50 8.57
N ILE A 249 16.85 -10.54 7.43
CA ILE A 249 15.39 -10.54 7.38
C ILE A 249 14.85 -11.89 7.90
N TYR A 250 13.97 -11.82 8.87
CA TYR A 250 13.45 -13.00 9.53
C TYR A 250 12.03 -13.34 9.05
N GLY A 251 11.93 -14.15 8.00
CA GLY A 251 10.65 -14.59 7.44
C GLY A 251 9.98 -15.67 8.29
N SER A 252 9.10 -15.30 9.21
CA SER A 252 8.35 -16.23 10.06
C SER A 252 6.96 -16.52 9.53
N LEU A 253 6.46 -17.76 9.69
CA LEU A 253 5.06 -18.13 9.43
C LEU A 253 4.04 -17.39 10.30
N ILE A 254 4.48 -16.75 11.37
CA ILE A 254 3.60 -16.01 12.29
C ILE A 254 3.62 -14.51 12.00
N GLY A 255 4.25 -14.07 10.94
CA GLY A 255 4.18 -12.72 10.43
C GLY A 255 2.77 -12.37 9.95
N PHE A 256 2.23 -11.24 10.36
CA PHE A 256 0.94 -10.72 9.94
C PHE A 256 1.11 -9.33 9.32
N GLY A 257 2.08 -9.22 8.41
CA GLY A 257 2.41 -7.98 7.75
C GLY A 257 1.25 -7.44 6.91
N LEU A 258 0.90 -6.18 7.09
CA LEU A 258 -0.16 -5.50 6.33
C LEU A 258 0.35 -4.31 5.53
N GLY A 259 1.48 -3.75 5.93
CA GLY A 259 2.12 -2.63 5.25
C GLY A 259 3.59 -2.57 5.61
N VAL A 260 4.38 -2.02 4.71
CA VAL A 260 5.81 -1.81 4.85
C VAL A 260 6.15 -0.39 4.44
N MET A 261 7.09 0.21 5.11
CA MET A 261 7.62 1.54 4.79
C MET A 261 9.14 1.47 4.77
N ILE A 262 9.73 2.15 3.83
CA ILE A 262 11.18 2.30 3.69
C ILE A 262 11.56 3.73 4.01
N SER A 263 12.50 3.92 4.90
CA SER A 263 13.03 5.24 5.25
C SER A 263 14.38 5.08 5.93
N ASP A 264 15.24 6.07 5.81
CA ASP A 264 16.43 6.21 6.66
C ASP A 264 16.01 6.78 8.01
N VAL A 265 15.84 5.92 9.03
CA VAL A 265 15.35 6.30 10.36
C VAL A 265 16.46 6.80 11.28
N ASN A 266 17.71 6.42 11.03
CA ASN A 266 18.84 6.73 11.89
C ASN A 266 19.76 7.81 11.31
N GLY A 267 19.61 8.19 10.04
CA GLY A 267 20.36 9.23 9.35
C GLY A 267 21.72 8.74 8.83
N ASP A 268 21.90 7.45 8.61
CA ASP A 268 23.14 6.87 8.09
C ASP A 268 23.17 6.77 6.56
N LEU A 269 22.12 7.24 5.91
CA LEU A 269 21.91 7.23 4.47
C LEU A 269 21.66 5.83 3.86
N TYR A 270 21.42 4.82 4.70
CA TYR A 270 20.93 3.52 4.25
C TYR A 270 19.42 3.42 4.47
N PRO A 271 18.67 2.77 3.57
CA PRO A 271 17.26 2.56 3.79
C PRO A 271 17.02 1.49 4.88
N ASP A 272 16.18 1.84 5.85
CA ASP A 272 15.68 0.92 6.88
C ASP A 272 14.28 0.43 6.50
N ILE A 273 13.88 -0.77 6.96
CA ILE A 273 12.58 -1.42 6.69
C ILE A 273 11.74 -1.46 7.96
#